data_1824da9da40484c45699845ca4bd8221
#
_entry.id   1824da9da40484c45699845ca4bd8221
#
_cell.length_a   1.000
_cell.length_b   1.000
_cell.length_c   1.000
_cell.angle_alpha   90.00
_cell.angle_beta   90.00
_cell.angle_gamma   90.00
#
_symmetry.space_group_name_H-M   'P 1'
#
loop_
_entity.id
_entity.type
_entity.pdbx_description
1 polymer ?
#
loop_
_entity_poly.entity_id
_entity_poly.type
_entity_poly.pdbx_seq_one_letter_code
_entity_poly.pdbx_strand_id
1 'polypeptide(L)' 'MNLTDIKLKPISELVDIATELGLEDVGRLKKQDIIFRIFKHQS' A
#
# COMPACT_ATOMS: atom_id res chain seq x y z
N MET A 1 -4.51 -2.96 10.78
CA MET A 1 -5.20 -2.68 9.50
C MET A 1 -5.39 -3.99 8.76
N ASN A 2 -6.60 -4.30 8.34
CA ASN A 2 -6.84 -5.54 7.63
C ASN A 2 -6.94 -5.31 6.12
N LEU A 3 -6.99 -6.40 5.36
CA LEU A 3 -6.99 -6.32 3.91
C LEU A 3 -8.19 -5.55 3.36
N THR A 4 -9.34 -5.69 3.97
CA THR A 4 -10.53 -5.00 3.53
C THR A 4 -10.37 -3.48 3.65
N ASP A 5 -9.82 -3.01 4.76
CA ASP A 5 -9.57 -1.59 4.95
C ASP A 5 -8.61 -1.05 3.90
N ILE A 6 -7.55 -1.79 3.63
CA ILE A 6 -6.56 -1.38 2.64
C ILE A 6 -7.19 -1.30 1.25
N LYS A 7 -8.02 -2.26 0.89
CA LYS A 7 -8.66 -2.29 -0.42
C LYS A 7 -9.60 -1.11 -0.65
N LEU A 8 -10.20 -0.60 0.40
CA LEU A 8 -11.16 0.49 0.30
C LEU A 8 -10.52 1.86 0.20
N LYS A 9 -9.23 1.96 0.49
CA LYS A 9 -8.54 3.23 0.44
C LYS A 9 -8.18 3.63 -0.99
N PRO A 10 -8.21 4.94 -1.30
CA PRO A 10 -7.75 5.40 -2.61
C PRO A 10 -6.24 5.21 -2.74
N ILE A 11 -5.78 5.19 -3.99
CA ILE A 11 -4.37 4.94 -4.27
C ILE A 11 -3.46 5.96 -3.61
N SER A 12 -3.90 7.21 -3.51
CA SER A 12 -3.09 8.25 -2.87
C SER A 12 -2.80 7.93 -1.42
N GLU A 13 -3.80 7.41 -0.70
CA GLU A 13 -3.59 7.02 0.69
C GLU A 13 -2.69 5.80 0.80
N LEU A 14 -2.82 4.87 -0.14
CA LEU A 14 -1.98 3.69 -0.14
C LEU A 14 -0.51 4.05 -0.35
N VAL A 15 -0.26 5.02 -1.22
CA VAL A 15 1.10 5.50 -1.45
C VAL A 15 1.66 6.12 -0.17
N ASP A 16 0.85 6.90 0.53
CA ASP A 16 1.27 7.51 1.78
C ASP A 16 1.62 6.46 2.83
N ILE A 17 0.75 5.46 2.97
CA ILE A 17 0.99 4.38 3.92
C ILE A 17 2.28 3.65 3.59
N ALA A 18 2.46 3.31 2.32
CA ALA A 18 3.65 2.60 1.88
C ALA A 18 4.91 3.42 2.14
N THR A 19 4.84 4.72 1.89
CA THR A 19 5.97 5.60 2.12
C THR A 19 6.34 5.64 3.60
N GLU A 20 5.34 5.68 4.47
CA GLU A 20 5.58 5.68 5.91
C GLU A 20 6.23 4.37 6.37
N LEU A 21 5.92 3.28 5.69
CA LEU A 21 6.53 1.99 5.98
C LEU A 21 7.95 1.85 5.44
N GLY A 22 8.41 2.85 4.71
CA GLY A 22 9.74 2.82 4.13
C GLY A 22 9.83 2.15 2.78
N LEU A 23 8.68 1.90 2.14
CA LEU A 23 8.66 1.29 0.82
C LEU A 23 8.96 2.33 -0.25
N GLU A 24 9.77 1.95 -1.24
CA GLU A 24 10.16 2.86 -2.31
C GLU A 24 9.49 2.46 -3.63
N ASP A 25 9.43 3.42 -4.55
CA ASP A 25 8.93 3.22 -5.91
C ASP A 25 7.47 2.77 -5.97
N VAL A 26 6.72 2.97 -4.89
CA VAL A 26 5.31 2.56 -4.89
C VAL A 26 4.45 3.45 -5.78
N GLY A 27 4.88 4.67 -6.05
CA GLY A 27 4.14 5.57 -6.92
C GLY A 27 4.04 5.09 -8.36
N ARG A 28 4.88 4.15 -8.76
CA ARG A 28 4.86 3.56 -10.08
C ARG A 28 3.98 2.33 -10.18
N LEU A 29 3.55 1.81 -9.05
CA LEU A 29 2.81 0.57 -9.01
C LEU A 29 1.33 0.81 -9.18
N LYS A 30 0.62 -0.22 -9.63
CA LYS A 30 -0.83 -0.21 -9.65
C LYS A 30 -1.34 -0.36 -8.23
N LYS A 31 -2.58 0.04 -8.00
CA LYS A 31 -3.18 -0.06 -6.68
C LYS A 31 -3.04 -1.46 -6.09
N GLN A 32 -3.30 -2.46 -6.90
CA GLN A 32 -3.22 -3.85 -6.48
C GLN A 32 -1.81 -4.21 -5.99
N ASP A 33 -0.80 -3.75 -6.70
CA ASP A 33 0.58 -4.03 -6.34
C ASP A 33 0.99 -3.32 -5.06
N ILE A 34 0.51 -2.10 -4.87
CA ILE A 34 0.79 -1.35 -3.64
C ILE A 34 0.18 -2.07 -2.45
N ILE A 35 -1.07 -2.51 -2.59
CA ILE A 35 -1.75 -3.26 -1.54
C ILE A 35 -0.95 -4.51 -1.17
N PHE A 36 -0.48 -5.21 -2.16
CA PHE A 36 0.30 -6.42 -1.97
C PHE A 36 1.60 -6.14 -1.21
N ARG A 37 2.27 -5.06 -1.59
CA ARG A 37 3.51 -4.67 -0.93
C ARG A 37 3.30 -4.30 0.53
N ILE A 38 2.25 -3.54 0.81
CA ILE A 38 1.93 -3.15 2.17
C ILE A 38 1.65 -4.39 3.01
N PHE A 39 0.84 -5.27 2.47
CA PHE A 39 0.44 -6.48 3.18
C PHE A 39 1.65 -7.37 3.48
N LYS A 40 2.51 -7.51 2.49
CA LYS A 40 3.70 -8.32 2.61
C LYS A 40 4.67 -7.74 3.63
N HIS A 41 4.74 -6.43 3.70
CA HIS A 41 5.62 -5.75 4.64
C HIS A 41 5.21 -6.00 6.09
N GLN A 42 3.90 -6.11 6.32
CA GLN A 42 3.37 -6.30 7.66
C GLN A 42 3.49 -7.74 8.16
N SER A 43 3.66 -8.68 7.30
CA SER A 43 3.85 -10.05 7.72
C SER A 43 5.32 -10.34 7.91
#